data_d0e2c5b041f51c9a837fcbb2d1885b1c
#
_entry.id   d0e2c5b041f51c9a837fcbb2d1885b1c
#
_cell.length_a   1.000
_cell.length_b   1.000
_cell.length_c   1.000
_cell.angle_alpha   90.00
_cell.angle_beta   90.00
_cell.angle_gamma   90.00
#
_symmetry.space_group_name_H-M   'P 1'
#
loop_
_entity.id
_entity.type
_entity.pdbx_description
1 polymer ?
#
loop_
_entity_poly.entity_id
_entity_poly.type
_entity_poly.pdbx_seq_one_letter_code
_entity_poly.pdbx_strand_id
1 'polypeptide(L)' 'MFKRGNIVRSLKGRDKDKISVVLKYEDNKVYISDGKEHKLTEPKLKNPKHLENLNINIDESFLIGNERLRKKLN' A
#
# COMPACT_ATOMS: atom_id res chain seq x y z
N MET A 1 8.66 -9.96 4.36
CA MET A 1 8.33 -8.95 5.36
C MET A 1 8.02 -7.62 4.68
N PHE A 2 7.18 -6.80 5.30
CA PHE A 2 6.71 -5.57 4.66
C PHE A 2 7.45 -4.36 5.18
N LYS A 3 7.87 -3.48 4.28
CA LYS A 3 8.57 -2.24 4.62
C LYS A 3 7.89 -1.07 3.93
N ARG A 4 7.99 0.11 4.53
CA ARG A 4 7.48 1.33 3.91
C ARG A 4 8.06 1.48 2.50
N GLY A 5 7.17 1.72 1.53
CA GLY A 5 7.55 1.86 0.13
C GLY A 5 7.37 0.59 -0.69
N ASN A 6 7.14 -0.56 -0.06
CA ASN A 6 6.90 -1.80 -0.81
C ASN A 6 5.57 -1.72 -1.55
N ILE A 7 5.55 -2.20 -2.79
CA ILE A 7 4.32 -2.33 -3.56
C ILE A 7 3.72 -3.69 -3.24
N VAL A 8 2.43 -3.70 -2.95
CA VAL A 8 1.72 -4.92 -2.60
C VAL A 8 0.45 -5.06 -3.42
N ARG A 9 -0.02 -6.29 -3.55
CA ARG A 9 -1.28 -6.62 -4.21
C ARG A 9 -2.20 -7.25 -3.18
N SER A 10 -3.45 -6.79 -3.13
CA SER A 10 -4.44 -7.36 -2.23
C SER A 10 -4.92 -8.71 -2.76
N LEU A 11 -5.00 -9.68 -1.88
CA LEU A 11 -5.38 -11.05 -2.24
C LEU A 11 -6.82 -11.38 -1.90
N LYS A 12 -7.46 -10.60 -1.04
CA LYS A 12 -8.81 -10.86 -0.57
C LYS A 12 -9.62 -9.59 -0.41
N GLY A 13 -10.93 -9.74 -0.39
CA GLY A 13 -11.86 -8.67 -0.11
C GLY A 13 -12.20 -7.85 -1.34
N ARG A 14 -12.79 -6.69 -1.09
CA ARG A 14 -13.19 -5.78 -2.17
C ARG A 14 -12.02 -5.29 -2.99
N ASP A 15 -10.86 -5.22 -2.35
CA ASP A 15 -9.65 -4.69 -2.98
C ASP A 15 -8.84 -5.78 -3.68
N LYS A 16 -9.41 -6.97 -3.85
CA LYS A 16 -8.68 -8.06 -4.48
C LYS A 16 -8.06 -7.61 -5.81
N ASP A 17 -6.80 -7.94 -5.98
CA ASP A 17 -5.98 -7.62 -7.16
C ASP A 17 -5.62 -6.15 -7.31
N LYS A 18 -6.04 -5.29 -6.38
CA LYS A 18 -5.63 -3.88 -6.41
C LYS A 18 -4.22 -3.72 -5.86
N ILE A 19 -3.53 -2.73 -6.40
CA ILE A 19 -2.15 -2.43 -6.05
C ILE A 19 -2.10 -1.25 -5.09
N SER A 20 -1.28 -1.36 -4.05
CA SER A 20 -1.11 -0.30 -3.06
C SER A 20 0.34 -0.25 -2.62
N VAL A 21 0.67 0.76 -1.81
CA VAL A 21 2.00 0.89 -1.22
C VAL A 21 1.89 0.72 0.30
N VAL A 22 2.89 0.09 0.88
CA VAL A 22 2.98 -0.04 2.33
C VAL A 22 3.48 1.27 2.92
N LEU A 23 2.74 1.80 3.90
CA LEU A 23 3.16 2.99 4.65
C LEU A 23 3.83 2.60 5.95
N LYS A 24 3.37 1.51 6.57
CA LYS A 24 3.83 1.12 7.88
C LYS A 24 3.45 -0.33 8.14
N TYR A 25 4.30 -1.02 8.89
CA TYR A 25 4.01 -2.38 9.35
C TYR A 25 4.25 -2.39 10.87
N GLU A 26 3.20 -2.59 11.63
CA GLU A 26 3.26 -2.52 13.07
C GLU A 26 2.20 -3.43 13.69
N ASP A 27 2.56 -4.14 14.76
CA ASP A 27 1.62 -5.01 15.49
C ASP A 27 0.93 -6.01 14.59
N ASN A 28 1.68 -6.57 13.65
CA ASN A 28 1.19 -7.56 12.70
C ASN A 28 0.05 -7.01 11.82
N LYS A 29 0.04 -5.70 11.58
CA LYS A 29 -0.88 -5.03 10.68
C LYS A 29 -0.10 -4.20 9.68
N VAL A 30 -0.57 -4.19 8.43
CA VAL A 30 0.05 -3.43 7.37
C VAL A 30 -0.88 -2.28 7.00
N TYR A 31 -0.34 -1.06 7.00
CA TYR A 31 -1.07 0.14 6.60
C TYR A 31 -0.74 0.41 5.15
N ILE A 32 -1.75 0.40 4.29
CA ILE A 32 -1.55 0.58 2.85
C ILE A 32 -2.34 1.76 2.32
N SER A 33 -1.87 2.31 1.21
CA SER A 33 -2.53 3.42 0.53
C SER A 33 -2.37 3.27 -0.97
N ASP A 34 -3.36 3.71 -1.72
CA ASP A 34 -3.28 3.81 -3.18
C ASP A 34 -3.42 5.26 -3.66
N GLY A 35 -3.60 6.19 -2.73
CA GLY A 35 -3.76 7.60 -3.05
C GLY A 35 -5.12 7.95 -3.63
N LYS A 36 -6.03 6.99 -3.69
CA LYS A 36 -7.35 7.19 -4.29
C LYS A 36 -8.46 6.83 -3.31
N GLU A 37 -8.78 5.55 -3.18
CA GLU A 37 -9.78 5.09 -2.21
C GLU A 37 -9.21 5.09 -0.80
N HIS A 38 -7.95 4.73 -0.68
CA HIS A 38 -7.26 4.70 0.60
C HIS A 38 -6.14 5.73 0.56
N LYS A 39 -6.47 6.95 1.02
CA LYS A 39 -5.55 8.07 0.96
C LYS A 39 -4.43 7.94 1.97
N LEU A 40 -3.35 8.65 1.73
CA LEU A 40 -2.18 8.63 2.61
C LEU A 40 -2.51 9.01 4.04
N THR A 41 -3.49 9.91 4.23
CA THR A 41 -3.93 10.36 5.56
C THR A 41 -4.91 9.41 6.20
N GLU A 42 -5.48 8.49 5.43
CA GLU A 42 -6.46 7.53 5.93
C GLU A 42 -6.15 6.15 5.35
N PRO A 43 -4.99 5.59 5.68
CA PRO A 43 -4.59 4.30 5.10
C PRO A 43 -5.50 3.18 5.57
N LYS A 44 -5.55 2.13 4.77
CA LYS A 44 -6.30 0.94 5.12
C LYS A 44 -5.42 -0.02 5.91
N LEU A 45 -5.97 -0.61 6.95
CA LEU A 45 -5.30 -1.68 7.68
C LEU A 45 -5.59 -3.01 7.00
N LYS A 46 -4.54 -3.79 6.80
CA LYS A 46 -4.66 -5.12 6.21
C LYS A 46 -3.89 -6.15 7.02
N ASN A 47 -4.41 -7.36 7.06
CA ASN A 47 -3.67 -8.48 7.59
C ASN A 47 -2.58 -8.85 6.58
N PRO A 48 -1.32 -9.03 7.03
CA PRO A 48 -0.22 -9.38 6.10
C PRO A 48 -0.52 -10.62 5.27
N LYS A 49 -1.30 -11.55 5.79
CA LYS A 49 -1.67 -12.78 5.07
C LYS A 49 -2.53 -12.51 3.84
N HIS A 50 -3.16 -11.34 3.77
CA HIS A 50 -4.02 -10.97 2.66
C HIS A 50 -3.31 -10.09 1.64
N LEU A 51 -2.00 -9.97 1.74
CA LEU A 51 -1.19 -9.14 0.85
C LEU A 51 -0.06 -9.94 0.24
N GLU A 52 0.18 -9.71 -1.02
CA GLU A 52 1.35 -10.22 -1.71
C GLU A 52 2.35 -9.07 -1.85
N ASN A 53 3.55 -9.26 -1.34
CA ASN A 53 4.63 -8.29 -1.52
C ASN A 53 5.25 -8.54 -2.89
N LEU A 54 5.18 -7.55 -3.77
CA LEU A 54 5.70 -7.70 -5.13
C LEU A 54 7.21 -7.46 -5.20
N ASN A 55 7.83 -7.16 -4.06
CA ASN A 55 9.28 -6.92 -3.97
C ASN A 55 9.74 -5.76 -4.85
N ILE A 56 8.87 -4.78 -5.01
CA ILE A 56 9.16 -3.54 -5.71
C ILE A 56 9.07 -2.44 -4.66
N ASN A 57 10.06 -1.57 -4.62
CA ASN A 57 10.08 -0.47 -3.66
C ASN A 57 10.06 0.86 -4.40
N ILE A 58 9.19 1.78 -3.99
CA ILE A 58 9.14 3.11 -4.61
C ILE A 58 9.72 4.14 -3.67
N ASP A 59 10.19 5.23 -4.28
CA ASP A 59 10.83 6.29 -3.53
C ASP A 59 9.87 6.99 -2.60
N GLU A 60 10.40 7.49 -1.48
CA GLU A 60 9.62 8.20 -0.47
C GLU A 60 8.89 9.41 -1.06
N SER A 61 9.43 10.03 -2.11
CA SER A 61 8.80 11.18 -2.75
C SER A 61 7.41 10.87 -3.31
N PHE A 62 7.09 9.61 -3.56
CA PHE A 62 5.76 9.22 -4.03
C PHE A 62 4.76 9.08 -2.89
N LEU A 63 5.23 9.16 -1.65
CA LEU A 63 4.39 8.99 -0.46
C LEU A 63 4.00 10.31 0.19
N ILE A 64 4.27 11.44 -0.49
CA ILE A 64 3.95 12.76 0.07
C ILE A 64 2.71 13.40 -0.54
N GLY A 65 2.10 12.77 -1.53
CA GLY A 65 0.89 13.29 -2.15
C GLY A 65 0.07 12.20 -2.79
N ASN A 66 -1.25 12.23 -2.55
CA ASN A 66 -2.15 11.20 -3.06
C ASN A 66 -2.16 11.10 -4.58
N GLU A 67 -2.18 12.23 -5.27
CA GLU A 67 -2.19 12.21 -6.72
C GLU A 67 -0.91 11.62 -7.29
N ARG A 68 0.21 12.01 -6.71
CA ARG A 68 1.52 11.50 -7.14
C ARG A 68 1.59 9.98 -6.96
N LEU A 69 1.13 9.51 -5.80
CA LEU A 69 1.10 8.08 -5.52
C LEU A 69 0.16 7.35 -6.47
N ARG A 70 -1.04 7.86 -6.64
CA ARG A 70 -2.04 7.24 -7.53
C ARG A 70 -1.50 7.07 -8.94
N LYS A 71 -0.84 8.11 -9.47
CA LYS A 71 -0.26 8.05 -10.81
C LYS A 71 0.87 7.03 -10.90
N LYS A 72 1.67 6.92 -9.84
CA LYS A 72 2.78 5.99 -9.82
C LYS A 72 2.30 4.54 -9.83
N LEU A 73 1.17 4.27 -9.18
CA LEU A 73 0.64 2.91 -9.07
C LEU A 73 -0.19 2.47 -10.28
N ASN A 74 -0.55 3.38 -11.14
CA ASN A 74 -1.31 3.05 -12.35
C ASN A 74 -0.42 2.69 -13.52
#